data_50cdb8af32cc08fb276c454697570011
#
_entry.id   50cdb8af32cc08fb276c454697570011
#
_cell.length_a   1.000
_cell.length_b   1.000
_cell.length_c   1.000
_cell.angle_alpha   90.00
_cell.angle_beta   90.00
_cell.angle_gamma   90.00
#
_symmetry.space_group_name_H-M   'P 1'
#
loop_
_entity.id
_entity.type
_entity.pdbx_description
1 polymer ?
#
loop_
_entity_poly.entity_id
_entity_poly.type
_entity_poly.pdbx_seq_one_letter_code
_entity_poly.pdbx_strand_id
1 'polypeptide(L)'
;MKSADFSYQRATSPEEALHLYGQAGGEARYLAGGQSLMAALNFRLDAPEVLIDISRLRQLSGICEIENGVQVGATTRHADVAKSGIVAARLPLITRAMAEVAHPAIRSRGTFGGSIALADPAAEMPACALALGAKMYVLGEKGPRAVAADDWCLGTYETALEPGDLLTHVELPAQAAGTKWGFAELARRRGDYAMAGLAVVVGDAPRIVYFGVSDRPVRAAAAEAALGRGAAAADVAALADEGLDVFGDLNASEPVKRRYMQVLLARVLNDLQEVA
;
A
#
# COMPACT_ATOMS: atom_id res chain seq x y z
N MET A 1 -27.23 -1.06 -0.91
CA MET A 1 -28.00 0.15 -0.50
C MET A 1 -27.69 1.26 -1.50
N LYS A 2 -28.50 2.31 -1.60
CA LYS A 2 -28.22 3.47 -2.46
C LYS A 2 -27.39 4.48 -1.66
N SER A 3 -26.33 5.05 -2.29
CA SER A 3 -25.54 6.16 -1.73
C SER A 3 -26.44 7.37 -1.41
N ALA A 4 -25.95 8.28 -0.57
CA ALA A 4 -26.46 9.64 -0.51
C ALA A 4 -26.33 10.32 -1.88
N ASP A 5 -27.08 11.38 -2.14
CA ASP A 5 -26.96 12.15 -3.36
C ASP A 5 -25.65 12.95 -3.33
N PHE A 6 -24.98 13.02 -4.46
CA PHE A 6 -23.75 13.81 -4.66
C PHE A 6 -23.74 14.40 -6.07
N SER A 7 -23.04 15.50 -6.24
CA SER A 7 -22.70 16.02 -7.55
C SER A 7 -21.41 15.35 -8.07
N TYR A 8 -21.28 15.29 -9.39
CA TYR A 8 -20.12 14.68 -10.04
C TYR A 8 -19.44 15.71 -10.94
N GLN A 9 -18.15 15.90 -10.73
CA GLN A 9 -17.30 16.77 -11.53
C GLN A 9 -16.08 16.00 -12.03
N ARG A 10 -15.64 16.28 -13.24
CA ARG A 10 -14.45 15.65 -13.80
C ARG A 10 -13.36 16.69 -13.97
N ALA A 11 -12.24 16.48 -13.31
CA ALA A 11 -11.07 17.31 -13.48
C ALA A 11 -10.35 16.99 -14.80
N THR A 12 -9.75 18.00 -15.41
CA THR A 12 -8.93 17.93 -16.63
C THR A 12 -7.44 18.06 -16.33
N SER A 13 -7.09 18.56 -15.14
CA SER A 13 -5.71 18.63 -14.63
C SER A 13 -5.67 18.39 -13.10
N PRO A 14 -4.50 18.09 -12.54
CA PRO A 14 -4.30 18.01 -11.09
C PRO A 14 -4.65 19.33 -10.38
N GLU A 15 -4.29 20.46 -10.96
CA GLU A 15 -4.55 21.79 -10.41
C GLU A 15 -6.05 22.09 -10.39
N GLU A 16 -6.78 21.70 -11.45
CA GLU A 16 -8.24 21.79 -11.46
C GLU A 16 -8.87 20.90 -10.40
N ALA A 17 -8.35 19.70 -10.17
CA ALA A 17 -8.85 18.83 -9.12
C ALA A 17 -8.74 19.47 -7.73
N LEU A 18 -7.61 20.13 -7.42
CA LEU A 18 -7.44 20.88 -6.18
C LEU A 18 -8.40 22.07 -6.10
N HIS A 19 -8.54 22.82 -7.20
CA HIS A 19 -9.45 23.94 -7.26
C HIS A 19 -10.91 23.54 -6.99
N LEU A 20 -11.37 22.46 -7.63
CA LEU A 20 -12.71 21.90 -7.41
C LEU A 20 -12.92 21.44 -5.96
N TYR A 21 -11.89 20.85 -5.35
CA TYR A 21 -11.93 20.46 -3.94
C TYR A 21 -12.08 21.68 -3.03
N GLY A 22 -11.29 22.73 -3.28
CA GLY A 22 -11.38 23.98 -2.52
C GLY A 22 -12.76 24.64 -2.65
N GLN A 23 -13.37 24.61 -3.84
CA GLN A 23 -14.73 25.14 -4.08
C GLN A 23 -15.80 24.36 -3.30
N ALA A 24 -15.61 23.08 -3.06
CA ALA A 24 -16.52 22.23 -2.29
C ALA A 24 -16.38 22.40 -0.76
N GLY A 25 -15.53 23.30 -0.28
CA GLY A 25 -15.38 23.58 1.15
C GLY A 25 -14.95 22.39 2.01
N GLY A 26 -14.31 21.37 1.43
CA GLY A 26 -13.90 20.15 2.11
C GLY A 26 -14.89 18.98 2.01
N GLU A 27 -16.10 19.20 1.50
CA GLU A 27 -17.16 18.20 1.33
C GLU A 27 -17.01 17.42 0.01
N ALA A 28 -15.77 17.18 -0.44
CA ALA A 28 -15.47 16.45 -1.66
C ALA A 28 -14.60 15.21 -1.41
N ARG A 29 -14.62 14.28 -2.38
CA ARG A 29 -13.70 13.16 -2.46
C ARG A 29 -13.17 12.99 -3.87
N TYR A 30 -11.89 12.67 -4.00
CA TYR A 30 -11.30 12.30 -5.28
C TYR A 30 -11.70 10.88 -5.66
N LEU A 31 -12.23 10.71 -6.86
CA LEU A 31 -12.61 9.43 -7.43
C LEU A 31 -11.53 8.97 -8.43
N ALA A 32 -10.69 8.02 -8.04
CA ALA A 32 -9.73 7.34 -8.91
C ALA A 32 -10.31 6.04 -9.48
N GLY A 33 -9.94 4.88 -8.92
CA GLY A 33 -10.46 3.57 -9.34
C GLY A 33 -11.87 3.25 -8.84
N GLY A 34 -12.33 3.89 -7.78
CA GLY A 34 -13.65 3.75 -7.17
C GLY A 34 -13.89 2.41 -6.46
N GLN A 35 -12.87 1.55 -6.29
CA GLN A 35 -13.08 0.18 -5.79
C GLN A 35 -13.31 0.11 -4.27
N SER A 36 -12.90 1.11 -3.52
CA SER A 36 -13.22 1.27 -2.08
C SER A 36 -14.25 2.36 -1.88
N LEU A 37 -14.06 3.54 -2.48
CA LEU A 37 -14.92 4.70 -2.29
C LEU A 37 -16.38 4.40 -2.64
N MET A 38 -16.66 3.80 -3.81
CA MET A 38 -18.05 3.51 -4.21
C MET A 38 -18.73 2.51 -3.27
N ALA A 39 -17.98 1.57 -2.70
CA ALA A 39 -18.51 0.67 -1.67
C ALA A 39 -18.85 1.45 -0.38
N ALA A 40 -17.94 2.30 0.10
CA ALA A 40 -18.18 3.14 1.27
C ALA A 40 -19.42 4.03 1.10
N LEU A 41 -19.58 4.66 -0.06
CA LEU A 41 -20.77 5.47 -0.37
C LEU A 41 -22.06 4.65 -0.37
N ASN A 42 -22.04 3.45 -0.96
CA ASN A 42 -23.19 2.55 -0.99
C ASN A 42 -23.59 2.07 0.42
N PHE A 43 -22.62 1.87 1.30
CA PHE A 43 -22.86 1.54 2.71
C PHE A 43 -23.12 2.77 3.59
N ARG A 44 -23.05 3.98 3.02
CA ARG A 44 -23.19 5.27 3.73
C ARG A 44 -22.16 5.45 4.86
N LEU A 45 -20.97 4.90 4.66
CA LEU A 45 -19.82 5.12 5.54
C LEU A 45 -19.11 6.45 5.23
N ASP A 46 -19.37 7.01 4.06
CA ASP A 46 -18.97 8.35 3.63
C ASP A 46 -20.12 8.96 2.81
N ALA A 47 -20.25 10.30 2.83
CA ALA A 47 -21.32 11.00 2.15
C ALA A 47 -20.87 12.41 1.69
N PRO A 48 -19.89 12.50 0.78
CA PRO A 48 -19.44 13.78 0.24
C PRO A 48 -20.53 14.43 -0.61
N GLU A 49 -20.55 15.75 -0.66
CA GLU A 49 -21.42 16.49 -1.57
C GLU A 49 -20.94 16.44 -3.02
N VAL A 50 -19.61 16.29 -3.24
CA VAL A 50 -18.99 16.30 -4.55
C VAL A 50 -18.03 15.12 -4.73
N LEU A 51 -18.18 14.40 -5.85
CA LEU A 51 -17.14 13.48 -6.35
C LEU A 51 -16.35 14.13 -7.47
N ILE A 52 -15.05 14.27 -7.29
CA ILE A 52 -14.11 14.82 -8.26
C ILE A 52 -13.39 13.67 -8.96
N ASP A 53 -13.78 13.37 -10.19
CA ASP A 53 -13.20 12.28 -10.98
C ASP A 53 -11.82 12.67 -11.53
N ILE A 54 -10.79 11.99 -11.05
CA ILE A 54 -9.38 12.11 -11.46
C ILE A 54 -8.93 10.91 -12.30
N SER A 55 -9.81 9.94 -12.58
CA SER A 55 -9.46 8.64 -13.20
C SER A 55 -8.90 8.76 -14.61
N ARG A 56 -9.09 9.92 -15.27
CA ARG A 56 -8.64 10.18 -16.64
C ARG A 56 -7.48 11.17 -16.72
N LEU A 57 -6.95 11.61 -15.59
CA LEU A 57 -5.78 12.51 -15.57
C LEU A 57 -4.53 11.72 -16.00
N ARG A 58 -4.13 11.88 -17.25
CA ARG A 58 -2.96 11.17 -17.82
C ARG A 58 -1.66 11.56 -17.12
N GLN A 59 -1.59 12.77 -16.59
CA GLN A 59 -0.44 13.26 -15.80
C GLN A 59 -0.21 12.46 -14.52
N LEU A 60 -1.26 11.81 -13.99
CA LEU A 60 -1.22 10.99 -12.78
C LEU A 60 -1.12 9.48 -13.09
N SER A 61 -0.94 9.09 -14.36
CA SER A 61 -0.90 7.70 -14.78
C SER A 61 0.42 7.37 -15.49
N GLY A 62 0.83 6.13 -15.36
CA GLY A 62 2.00 5.61 -16.05
C GLY A 62 3.02 5.02 -15.10
N ILE A 63 3.98 4.31 -15.70
CA ILE A 63 5.10 3.68 -15.00
C ILE A 63 6.34 4.04 -15.78
N CYS A 64 7.34 4.62 -15.13
CA CYS A 64 8.61 4.94 -15.75
C CYS A 64 9.79 4.64 -14.83
N GLU A 65 10.92 4.30 -15.43
CA GLU A 65 12.18 4.20 -14.69
C GLU A 65 12.68 5.59 -14.35
N ILE A 66 13.20 5.72 -13.15
CA ILE A 66 13.95 6.89 -12.67
C ILE A 66 15.34 6.43 -12.25
N GLU A 67 16.26 7.36 -11.99
CA GLU A 67 17.67 7.07 -11.72
C GLU A 67 17.88 5.94 -10.70
N ASN A 68 17.15 5.97 -9.58
CA ASN A 68 17.32 5.01 -8.49
C ASN A 68 16.06 4.15 -8.23
N GLY A 69 15.17 4.03 -9.21
CA GLY A 69 13.92 3.29 -8.94
C GLY A 69 12.90 3.32 -10.08
N VAL A 70 11.66 3.23 -9.67
CA VAL A 70 10.50 3.26 -10.55
C VAL A 70 9.47 4.24 -9.99
N GLN A 71 9.01 5.14 -10.83
CA GLN A 71 7.88 6.00 -10.52
C GLN A 71 6.59 5.35 -11.03
N VAL A 72 5.58 5.28 -10.17
CA VAL A 72 4.23 4.80 -10.49
C VAL A 72 3.23 5.91 -10.23
N GLY A 73 2.56 6.38 -11.27
CA GLY A 73 1.52 7.42 -11.18
C GLY A 73 0.31 6.95 -10.36
N ALA A 74 -0.31 7.84 -9.60
CA ALA A 74 -1.36 7.49 -8.64
C ALA A 74 -2.60 6.85 -9.28
N THR A 75 -2.96 7.24 -10.50
CA THR A 75 -4.11 6.66 -11.23
C THR A 75 -3.76 5.43 -12.09
N THR A 76 -2.50 4.95 -12.03
CA THR A 76 -2.06 3.72 -12.71
C THR A 76 -2.81 2.53 -12.14
N ARG A 77 -3.44 1.74 -13.01
CA ARG A 77 -4.25 0.61 -12.57
C ARG A 77 -3.39 -0.54 -12.07
N HIS A 78 -3.88 -1.25 -11.08
CA HIS A 78 -3.22 -2.47 -10.60
C HIS A 78 -2.96 -3.48 -11.72
N ALA A 79 -3.88 -3.60 -12.68
CA ALA A 79 -3.71 -4.47 -13.84
C ALA A 79 -2.53 -4.05 -14.74
N ASP A 80 -2.23 -2.75 -14.83
CA ASP A 80 -1.11 -2.23 -15.62
C ASP A 80 0.20 -2.44 -14.86
N VAL A 81 0.20 -2.22 -13.54
CA VAL A 81 1.35 -2.53 -12.67
C VAL A 81 1.70 -4.03 -12.76
N ALA A 82 0.69 -4.91 -12.69
CA ALA A 82 0.87 -6.37 -12.78
C ALA A 82 1.49 -6.84 -14.10
N LYS A 83 1.29 -6.09 -15.19
CA LYS A 83 1.78 -6.43 -16.54
C LYS A 83 3.06 -5.70 -16.92
N SER A 84 3.52 -4.78 -16.09
CA SER A 84 4.67 -3.93 -16.41
C SER A 84 5.97 -4.72 -16.37
N GLY A 85 6.69 -4.77 -17.50
CA GLY A 85 8.03 -5.32 -17.57
C GLY A 85 9.05 -4.53 -16.71
N ILE A 86 8.85 -3.22 -16.56
CA ILE A 86 9.67 -2.36 -15.69
C ILE A 86 9.50 -2.80 -14.23
N VAL A 87 8.25 -2.96 -13.77
CA VAL A 87 7.97 -3.40 -12.40
C VAL A 87 8.50 -4.81 -12.16
N ALA A 88 8.30 -5.72 -13.10
CA ALA A 88 8.82 -7.09 -12.99
C ALA A 88 10.35 -7.16 -12.86
N ALA A 89 11.05 -6.30 -13.61
CA ALA A 89 12.52 -6.27 -13.61
C ALA A 89 13.12 -5.53 -12.41
N ARG A 90 12.49 -4.44 -11.96
CA ARG A 90 13.07 -3.50 -10.99
C ARG A 90 12.48 -3.63 -9.59
N LEU A 91 11.23 -4.14 -9.48
CA LEU A 91 10.45 -4.23 -8.25
C LEU A 91 9.75 -5.61 -8.14
N PRO A 92 10.51 -6.71 -8.13
CA PRO A 92 9.93 -8.06 -8.15
C PRO A 92 9.03 -8.33 -6.92
N LEU A 93 9.27 -7.69 -5.77
CA LEU A 93 8.39 -7.73 -4.60
C LEU A 93 6.97 -7.22 -4.95
N ILE A 94 6.87 -6.08 -5.65
CA ILE A 94 5.57 -5.54 -6.10
C ILE A 94 4.87 -6.50 -7.05
N THR A 95 5.61 -7.09 -8.00
CA THR A 95 5.06 -8.08 -8.93
C THR A 95 4.47 -9.29 -8.19
N ARG A 96 5.17 -9.79 -7.17
CA ARG A 96 4.71 -10.93 -6.35
C ARG A 96 3.46 -10.55 -5.54
N ALA A 97 3.49 -9.41 -4.84
CA ALA A 97 2.37 -8.94 -4.04
C ALA A 97 1.12 -8.65 -4.90
N MET A 98 1.30 -8.09 -6.10
CA MET A 98 0.20 -7.77 -7.01
C MET A 98 -0.63 -8.99 -7.42
N ALA A 99 -0.08 -10.19 -7.34
CA ALA A 99 -0.81 -11.43 -7.63
C ALA A 99 -1.89 -11.74 -6.57
N GLU A 100 -1.71 -11.24 -5.35
CA GLU A 100 -2.66 -11.42 -4.23
C GLU A 100 -3.69 -10.29 -4.15
N VAL A 101 -3.38 -9.08 -4.67
CA VAL A 101 -4.30 -7.94 -4.66
C VAL A 101 -5.62 -8.30 -5.32
N ALA A 102 -6.66 -8.51 -4.52
CA ALA A 102 -8.05 -8.69 -4.94
C ALA A 102 -8.23 -9.61 -6.20
N HIS A 103 -9.30 -9.38 -6.97
CA HIS A 103 -9.62 -10.14 -8.19
C HIS A 103 -9.34 -9.33 -9.47
N PRO A 104 -9.20 -9.95 -10.64
CA PRO A 104 -8.94 -9.25 -11.90
C PRO A 104 -9.94 -8.12 -12.20
N ALA A 105 -11.20 -8.27 -11.85
CA ALA A 105 -12.22 -7.24 -12.01
C ALA A 105 -11.91 -5.98 -11.18
N ILE A 106 -11.43 -6.15 -9.94
CA ILE A 106 -11.02 -5.06 -9.07
C ILE A 106 -9.72 -4.43 -9.61
N ARG A 107 -8.71 -5.25 -9.94
CA ARG A 107 -7.43 -4.75 -10.48
C ARG A 107 -7.56 -3.98 -11.79
N SER A 108 -8.57 -4.27 -12.61
CA SER A 108 -8.83 -3.56 -13.87
C SER A 108 -9.29 -2.10 -13.66
N ARG A 109 -9.74 -1.75 -12.47
CA ARG A 109 -10.24 -0.42 -12.11
C ARG A 109 -9.47 0.22 -10.95
N GLY A 110 -9.17 -0.54 -9.92
CA GLY A 110 -8.38 -0.11 -8.76
C GLY A 110 -7.02 0.43 -9.19
N THR A 111 -6.54 1.47 -8.52
CA THR A 111 -5.31 2.17 -8.86
C THR A 111 -4.27 2.01 -7.76
N PHE A 112 -2.99 2.03 -8.14
CA PHE A 112 -1.87 1.92 -7.22
C PHE A 112 -1.93 3.01 -6.15
N GLY A 113 -2.04 4.26 -6.58
CA GLY A 113 -2.15 5.40 -5.66
C GLY A 113 -3.44 5.40 -4.86
N GLY A 114 -4.55 4.86 -5.39
CA GLY A 114 -5.79 4.70 -4.62
C GLY A 114 -5.63 3.77 -3.43
N SER A 115 -4.88 2.66 -3.58
CA SER A 115 -4.53 1.77 -2.46
C SER A 115 -3.62 2.46 -1.44
N ILE A 116 -2.60 3.18 -1.92
CA ILE A 116 -1.68 3.95 -1.07
C ILE A 116 -2.40 5.06 -0.30
N ALA A 117 -3.27 5.83 -0.97
CA ALA A 117 -4.00 6.94 -0.34
C ALA A 117 -5.10 6.48 0.63
N LEU A 118 -5.72 5.32 0.39
CA LEU A 118 -6.69 4.71 1.31
C LEU A 118 -6.01 4.16 2.56
N ALA A 119 -4.82 3.60 2.39
CA ALA A 119 -4.03 2.96 3.45
C ALA A 119 -4.83 1.96 4.30
N ASP A 120 -5.60 1.07 3.63
CA ASP A 120 -6.26 -0.03 4.32
C ASP A 120 -5.20 -0.86 5.07
N PRO A 121 -5.36 -1.11 6.37
CA PRO A 121 -4.39 -1.87 7.16
C PRO A 121 -4.09 -3.28 6.63
N ALA A 122 -5.00 -3.85 5.87
CA ALA A 122 -4.86 -5.19 5.28
C ALA A 122 -4.42 -5.17 3.80
N ALA A 123 -4.09 -3.97 3.25
CA ALA A 123 -3.68 -3.85 1.85
C ALA A 123 -2.19 -4.12 1.65
N GLU A 124 -1.86 -4.78 0.56
CA GLU A 124 -0.52 -5.21 0.18
C GLU A 124 0.38 -4.03 -0.24
N MET A 125 -0.17 -3.07 -1.00
CA MET A 125 0.63 -2.01 -1.62
C MET A 125 1.21 -1.02 -0.61
N PRO A 126 0.49 -0.53 0.41
CA PRO A 126 1.08 0.28 1.48
C PRO A 126 2.22 -0.43 2.22
N ALA A 127 2.05 -1.74 2.51
CA ALA A 127 3.08 -2.55 3.17
C ALA A 127 4.33 -2.74 2.29
N CYS A 128 4.14 -3.01 1.00
CA CYS A 128 5.24 -3.12 0.05
C CYS A 128 5.97 -1.77 -0.14
N ALA A 129 5.23 -0.66 -0.17
CA ALA A 129 5.81 0.68 -0.24
C ALA A 129 6.68 0.97 0.99
N LEU A 130 6.21 0.61 2.19
CA LEU A 130 6.97 0.72 3.43
C LEU A 130 8.20 -0.20 3.42
N ALA A 131 8.08 -1.45 2.96
CA ALA A 131 9.19 -2.39 2.88
C ALA A 131 10.29 -1.94 1.90
N LEU A 132 9.91 -1.29 0.81
CA LEU A 132 10.84 -0.74 -0.18
C LEU A 132 11.39 0.64 0.20
N GLY A 133 10.88 1.31 1.24
CA GLY A 133 11.27 2.67 1.58
C GLY A 133 10.86 3.70 0.53
N ALA A 134 9.64 3.56 0.02
CA ALA A 134 9.09 4.42 -1.02
C ALA A 134 8.90 5.88 -0.56
N LYS A 135 8.70 6.78 -1.53
CA LYS A 135 8.30 8.17 -1.30
C LYS A 135 7.00 8.46 -2.03
N MET A 136 6.05 9.04 -1.32
CA MET A 136 4.77 9.48 -1.86
C MET A 136 4.84 10.97 -2.19
N TYR A 137 4.53 11.32 -3.43
CA TYR A 137 4.53 12.71 -3.90
C TYR A 137 3.11 13.25 -3.92
N VAL A 138 2.92 14.33 -3.22
CA VAL A 138 1.61 14.95 -2.96
C VAL A 138 1.61 16.36 -3.50
N LEU A 139 0.51 16.74 -4.14
CA LEU A 139 0.21 18.12 -4.53
C LEU A 139 -0.91 18.63 -3.63
N GLY A 140 -0.63 19.64 -2.83
CA GLY A 140 -1.57 20.30 -1.94
C GLY A 140 -1.69 21.80 -2.23
N GLU A 141 -2.50 22.49 -1.47
CA GLU A 141 -2.68 23.96 -1.58
C GLU A 141 -1.35 24.73 -1.43
N LYS A 142 -0.46 24.24 -0.55
CA LYS A 142 0.87 24.82 -0.29
C LYS A 142 1.93 24.43 -1.34
N GLY A 143 1.53 23.71 -2.37
CA GLY A 143 2.42 23.21 -3.41
C GLY A 143 2.81 21.73 -3.23
N PRO A 144 3.76 21.24 -4.05
CA PRO A 144 4.18 19.84 -4.02
C PRO A 144 5.05 19.53 -2.79
N ARG A 145 4.87 18.35 -2.23
CA ARG A 145 5.72 17.79 -1.16
C ARG A 145 5.91 16.28 -1.34
N ALA A 146 6.96 15.75 -0.74
CA ALA A 146 7.22 14.33 -0.66
C ALA A 146 7.15 13.85 0.79
N VAL A 147 6.56 12.67 1.01
CA VAL A 147 6.45 12.02 2.31
C VAL A 147 7.09 10.64 2.22
N ALA A 148 7.94 10.28 3.17
CA ALA A 148 8.53 8.95 3.24
C ALA A 148 7.47 7.91 3.62
N ALA A 149 7.64 6.66 3.16
CA ALA A 149 6.72 5.57 3.49
C ALA A 149 6.65 5.30 5.01
N ASP A 150 7.73 5.54 5.73
CA ASP A 150 7.78 5.41 7.19
C ASP A 150 6.84 6.40 7.91
N ASP A 151 6.54 7.54 7.30
CA ASP A 151 5.70 8.62 7.84
C ASP A 151 4.32 8.69 7.16
N TRP A 152 4.01 7.73 6.26
CA TRP A 152 2.81 7.83 5.43
C TRP A 152 1.55 7.36 6.13
N CYS A 153 1.55 6.13 6.69
CA CYS A 153 0.38 5.55 7.36
C CYS A 153 0.38 5.95 8.84
N LEU A 154 -0.61 6.71 9.27
CA LEU A 154 -0.71 7.23 10.64
C LEU A 154 -1.63 6.37 11.52
N GLY A 155 -2.60 5.68 10.92
CA GLY A 155 -3.57 4.83 11.60
C GLY A 155 -4.52 4.17 10.61
N THR A 156 -5.63 3.64 11.10
CA THR A 156 -6.64 2.96 10.29
C THR A 156 -7.29 3.92 9.30
N TYR A 157 -7.02 3.73 8.00
CA TYR A 157 -7.46 4.61 6.91
C TYR A 157 -6.98 6.07 7.09
N GLU A 158 -5.90 6.28 7.81
CA GLU A 158 -5.32 7.59 8.07
C GLU A 158 -3.91 7.67 7.50
N THR A 159 -3.66 8.71 6.72
CA THR A 159 -2.38 8.98 6.06
C THR A 159 -1.91 10.41 6.31
N ALA A 160 -0.69 10.73 5.89
CA ALA A 160 -0.15 12.07 5.91
C ALA A 160 -0.75 13.02 4.86
N LEU A 161 -1.84 12.63 4.19
CA LEU A 161 -2.60 13.54 3.32
C LEU A 161 -3.40 14.53 4.17
N GLU A 162 -3.22 15.82 3.90
CA GLU A 162 -4.07 16.87 4.42
C GLU A 162 -5.39 16.94 3.61
N PRO A 163 -6.48 17.51 4.16
CA PRO A 163 -7.72 17.70 3.40
C PRO A 163 -7.46 18.44 2.08
N GLY A 164 -7.89 17.85 0.97
CA GLY A 164 -7.69 18.41 -0.36
C GLY A 164 -6.40 18.02 -1.06
N ASP A 165 -5.48 17.39 -0.36
CA ASP A 165 -4.25 16.88 -0.97
C ASP A 165 -4.52 15.80 -2.02
N LEU A 166 -3.73 15.84 -3.09
CA LEU A 166 -3.77 14.89 -4.18
C LEU A 166 -2.47 14.12 -4.28
N LEU A 167 -2.50 12.80 -4.03
CA LEU A 167 -1.36 11.92 -4.32
C LEU A 167 -1.16 11.88 -5.84
N THR A 168 0.03 12.28 -6.31
CA THR A 168 0.34 12.34 -7.74
C THR A 168 1.06 11.11 -8.25
N HIS A 169 2.05 10.62 -7.53
CA HIS A 169 2.81 9.41 -7.85
C HIS A 169 3.54 8.88 -6.61
N VAL A 170 4.06 7.68 -6.76
CA VAL A 170 4.93 7.03 -5.77
C VAL A 170 6.24 6.68 -6.44
N GLU A 171 7.35 7.03 -5.82
CA GLU A 171 8.68 6.57 -6.19
C GLU A 171 9.09 5.40 -5.31
N LEU A 172 9.40 4.28 -5.94
CA LEU A 172 9.82 3.06 -5.29
C LEU A 172 11.30 2.81 -5.64
N PRO A 173 12.20 2.77 -4.67
CA PRO A 173 13.60 2.40 -4.91
C PRO A 173 13.69 1.05 -5.61
N ALA A 174 14.54 0.96 -6.65
CA ALA A 174 14.79 -0.30 -7.32
C ALA A 174 15.49 -1.27 -6.37
N GLN A 175 15.09 -2.52 -6.43
CA GLN A 175 15.80 -3.56 -5.71
C GLN A 175 17.13 -3.83 -6.43
N ALA A 176 18.24 -3.64 -5.72
CA ALA A 176 19.57 -3.91 -6.28
C ALA A 176 19.71 -5.38 -6.69
N ALA A 177 20.57 -5.65 -7.67
CA ALA A 177 20.85 -7.03 -8.06
C ALA A 177 21.39 -7.82 -6.85
N GLY A 178 20.82 -9.00 -6.62
CA GLY A 178 21.15 -9.84 -5.46
C GLY A 178 20.38 -9.49 -4.17
N THR A 179 19.59 -8.41 -4.14
CA THR A 179 18.69 -8.16 -3.00
C THR A 179 17.70 -9.31 -2.87
N LYS A 180 17.72 -9.98 -1.71
CA LYS A 180 16.72 -10.98 -1.38
C LYS A 180 15.47 -10.31 -0.87
N TRP A 181 14.32 -10.83 -1.27
CA TRP A 181 13.01 -10.32 -0.87
C TRP A 181 12.01 -11.46 -0.78
N GLY A 182 11.01 -11.27 0.06
CA GLY A 182 9.96 -12.26 0.21
C GLY A 182 8.61 -11.60 0.47
N PHE A 183 7.56 -12.29 0.09
CA PHE A 183 6.18 -11.89 0.32
C PHE A 183 5.34 -13.11 0.64
N ALA A 184 4.59 -13.05 1.71
CA ALA A 184 3.63 -14.07 2.09
C ALA A 184 2.36 -13.42 2.64
N GLU A 185 1.23 -14.04 2.35
CA GLU A 185 -0.07 -13.60 2.81
C GLU A 185 -0.92 -14.79 3.23
N LEU A 186 -1.66 -14.63 4.29
CA LEU A 186 -2.68 -15.54 4.76
C LEU A 186 -4.02 -14.85 4.72
N ALA A 187 -4.88 -15.29 3.83
CA ALA A 187 -6.27 -14.86 3.69
C ALA A 187 -7.21 -16.07 3.68
N ARG A 188 -8.51 -15.85 3.89
CA ARG A 188 -9.50 -16.95 3.85
C ARG A 188 -9.65 -17.54 2.45
N ARG A 189 -9.52 -16.70 1.45
CA ARG A 189 -9.54 -17.06 0.02
C ARG A 189 -8.56 -16.17 -0.71
N ARG A 190 -8.05 -16.62 -1.83
CA ARG A 190 -7.19 -15.80 -2.67
C ARG A 190 -7.93 -14.55 -3.15
N GLY A 191 -7.33 -13.38 -2.89
CA GLY A 191 -7.89 -12.08 -3.21
C GLY A 191 -8.86 -11.51 -2.17
N ASP A 192 -9.08 -12.19 -1.03
CA ASP A 192 -9.71 -11.60 0.16
C ASP A 192 -8.68 -10.74 0.91
N TYR A 193 -9.14 -9.92 1.83
CA TYR A 193 -8.26 -9.16 2.74
C TYR A 193 -7.39 -10.09 3.58
N ALA A 194 -6.14 -9.70 3.78
CA ALA A 194 -5.18 -10.43 4.58
C ALA A 194 -5.61 -10.52 6.05
N MET A 195 -5.62 -11.72 6.62
CA MET A 195 -5.64 -11.92 8.08
C MET A 195 -4.28 -11.58 8.70
N ALA A 196 -3.21 -11.88 7.97
CA ALA A 196 -1.85 -11.47 8.23
C ALA A 196 -1.05 -11.56 6.93
N GLY A 197 -0.29 -10.55 6.62
CA GLY A 197 0.61 -10.52 5.48
C GLY A 197 1.98 -9.98 5.86
N LEU A 198 2.97 -10.29 5.04
CA LEU A 198 4.38 -10.01 5.29
C LEU A 198 5.09 -9.63 3.99
N ALA A 199 5.80 -8.51 4.01
CA ALA A 199 6.76 -8.11 2.99
C ALA A 199 8.16 -8.00 3.63
N VAL A 200 9.15 -8.65 3.05
CA VAL A 200 10.54 -8.66 3.53
C VAL A 200 11.47 -8.19 2.43
N VAL A 201 12.39 -7.30 2.76
CA VAL A 201 13.52 -6.92 1.91
C VAL A 201 14.79 -7.11 2.74
N VAL A 202 15.70 -7.95 2.24
CA VAL A 202 16.98 -8.25 2.88
C VAL A 202 18.09 -7.50 2.14
N GLY A 203 18.82 -6.68 2.88
CA GLY A 203 19.93 -5.89 2.38
C GLY A 203 20.75 -5.36 3.56
N ASP A 204 21.55 -4.31 3.36
CA ASP A 204 22.34 -3.69 4.42
C ASP A 204 21.47 -3.17 5.57
N ALA A 205 20.25 -2.72 5.26
CA ALA A 205 19.23 -2.33 6.22
C ALA A 205 17.95 -3.13 5.94
N PRO A 206 17.79 -4.33 6.52
CA PRO A 206 16.63 -5.17 6.25
C PRO A 206 15.34 -4.51 6.74
N ARG A 207 14.26 -4.75 6.00
CA ARG A 207 12.91 -4.33 6.35
C ARG A 207 11.97 -5.53 6.38
N ILE A 208 11.23 -5.65 7.47
CA ILE A 208 10.24 -6.69 7.72
C ILE A 208 8.94 -6.00 8.07
N VAL A 209 7.99 -5.99 7.15
CA VAL A 209 6.74 -5.23 7.27
C VAL A 209 5.56 -6.17 7.30
N TYR A 210 4.76 -6.09 8.37
CA TYR A 210 3.49 -6.78 8.48
C TYR A 210 2.31 -5.88 8.10
N PHE A 211 1.24 -6.50 7.59
CA PHE A 211 -0.06 -5.89 7.32
C PHE A 211 -1.19 -6.85 7.70
N GLY A 212 -2.40 -6.31 7.89
CA GLY A 212 -3.54 -7.09 8.37
C GLY A 212 -3.48 -7.47 9.85
N VAL A 213 -2.48 -7.03 10.61
CA VAL A 213 -2.25 -7.40 12.01
C VAL A 213 -2.37 -6.23 12.99
N SER A 214 -2.29 -5.01 12.49
CA SER A 214 -2.34 -3.77 13.27
C SER A 214 -3.26 -2.74 12.59
N ASP A 215 -3.34 -1.53 13.10
CA ASP A 215 -4.11 -0.40 12.53
C ASP A 215 -3.53 0.15 11.23
N ARG A 216 -2.30 -0.24 10.87
CA ARG A 216 -1.55 0.14 9.68
C ARG A 216 -0.48 -0.89 9.37
N PRO A 217 0.20 -0.83 8.23
CA PRO A 217 1.43 -1.58 8.00
C PRO A 217 2.49 -1.21 9.04
N VAL A 218 3.10 -2.22 9.68
CA VAL A 218 4.05 -2.03 10.78
C VAL A 218 5.37 -2.76 10.52
N ARG A 219 6.48 -2.13 10.91
CA ARG A 219 7.82 -2.71 10.82
C ARG A 219 8.16 -3.49 12.08
N ALA A 220 8.64 -4.72 11.93
CA ALA A 220 9.12 -5.55 13.03
C ALA A 220 10.56 -5.21 13.38
N ALA A 221 10.79 -4.06 14.02
CA ALA A 221 12.12 -3.49 14.27
C ALA A 221 13.06 -4.44 15.04
N ALA A 222 12.55 -5.19 16.00
CA ALA A 222 13.34 -6.19 16.73
C ALA A 222 13.83 -7.32 15.82
N ALA A 223 12.93 -7.83 14.97
CA ALA A 223 13.26 -8.87 13.98
C ALA A 223 14.23 -8.33 12.90
N GLU A 224 14.02 -7.09 12.41
CA GLU A 224 14.93 -6.43 11.47
C GLU A 224 16.35 -6.31 12.05
N ALA A 225 16.46 -5.85 13.30
CA ALA A 225 17.74 -5.72 13.98
C ALA A 225 18.44 -7.09 14.19
N ALA A 226 17.70 -8.13 14.50
CA ALA A 226 18.25 -9.49 14.60
C ALA A 226 18.72 -10.03 13.24
N LEU A 227 17.92 -9.82 12.18
CA LEU A 227 18.27 -10.23 10.82
C LEU A 227 19.53 -9.48 10.33
N GLY A 228 19.64 -8.18 10.60
CA GLY A 228 20.81 -7.37 10.25
C GLY A 228 22.09 -7.78 10.97
N ARG A 229 21.99 -8.45 12.11
CA ARG A 229 23.14 -9.06 12.83
C ARG A 229 23.46 -10.49 12.37
N GLY A 230 22.73 -11.04 11.41
CA GLY A 230 22.94 -12.40 10.90
C GLY A 230 22.38 -13.50 11.81
N ALA A 231 21.38 -13.20 12.64
CA ALA A 231 20.74 -14.22 13.47
C ALA A 231 20.04 -15.29 12.61
N ALA A 232 19.91 -16.50 13.17
CA ALA A 232 19.22 -17.59 12.49
C ALA A 232 17.74 -17.27 12.25
N ALA A 233 17.16 -17.80 11.17
CA ALA A 233 15.78 -17.52 10.78
C ALA A 233 14.76 -17.79 11.91
N ALA A 234 14.99 -18.84 12.72
CA ALA A 234 14.14 -19.18 13.85
C ALA A 234 14.19 -18.11 14.96
N ASP A 235 15.38 -17.59 15.26
CA ASP A 235 15.57 -16.55 16.27
C ASP A 235 14.97 -15.22 15.81
N VAL A 236 15.13 -14.86 14.53
CA VAL A 236 14.48 -13.69 13.94
C VAL A 236 12.95 -13.82 14.00
N ALA A 237 12.41 -14.99 13.66
CA ALA A 237 10.98 -15.25 13.67
C ALA A 237 10.37 -15.22 15.09
N ALA A 238 11.13 -15.56 16.10
CA ALA A 238 10.69 -15.44 17.51
C ALA A 238 10.45 -13.99 17.93
N LEU A 239 11.07 -13.01 17.24
CA LEU A 239 10.95 -11.57 17.48
C LEU A 239 9.91 -10.89 16.57
N ALA A 240 9.15 -11.66 15.80
CA ALA A 240 8.24 -11.17 14.75
C ALA A 240 7.23 -10.13 15.24
N ASP A 241 6.74 -10.25 16.46
CA ASP A 241 5.71 -9.42 17.05
C ASP A 241 6.20 -8.61 18.27
N GLU A 242 7.51 -8.62 18.54
CA GLU A 242 8.08 -7.91 19.67
C GLU A 242 7.92 -6.38 19.50
N GLY A 243 7.32 -5.73 20.50
CA GLY A 243 7.08 -4.28 20.53
C GLY A 243 5.98 -3.80 19.57
N LEU A 244 5.20 -4.72 18.99
CA LEU A 244 4.11 -4.36 18.08
C LEU A 244 2.74 -4.46 18.76
N ASP A 245 1.91 -3.46 18.46
CA ASP A 245 0.47 -3.49 18.77
C ASP A 245 -0.24 -4.35 17.73
N VAL A 246 -0.65 -5.55 18.13
CA VAL A 246 -1.35 -6.50 17.27
C VAL A 246 -2.81 -6.56 17.70
N PHE A 247 -3.73 -6.45 16.75
CA PHE A 247 -5.17 -6.48 17.01
C PHE A 247 -5.82 -7.71 16.40
N GLY A 248 -6.71 -8.35 17.16
CA GLY A 248 -7.60 -9.37 16.62
C GLY A 248 -8.74 -8.75 15.82
N ASP A 249 -9.39 -9.57 15.00
CA ASP A 249 -10.59 -9.22 14.24
C ASP A 249 -11.60 -10.38 14.20
N LEU A 250 -12.61 -10.28 13.32
CA LEU A 250 -13.64 -11.32 13.17
C LEU A 250 -13.07 -12.65 12.61
N ASN A 251 -11.90 -12.64 12.00
CA ASN A 251 -11.30 -13.81 11.35
C ASN A 251 -10.25 -14.50 12.21
N ALA A 252 -9.53 -13.73 13.05
CA ALA A 252 -8.46 -14.25 13.89
C ALA A 252 -8.30 -13.40 15.16
N SER A 253 -8.17 -14.06 16.31
CA SER A 253 -7.85 -13.38 17.57
C SER A 253 -6.39 -12.90 17.58
N GLU A 254 -6.07 -11.93 18.46
CA GLU A 254 -4.72 -11.41 18.62
C GLU A 254 -3.66 -12.52 18.78
N PRO A 255 -3.80 -13.50 19.69
CA PRO A 255 -2.78 -14.56 19.83
C PRO A 255 -2.60 -15.39 18.55
N VAL A 256 -3.68 -15.58 17.78
CA VAL A 256 -3.62 -16.29 16.49
C VAL A 256 -2.84 -15.47 15.47
N LYS A 257 -3.08 -14.16 15.38
CA LYS A 257 -2.33 -13.27 14.47
C LYS A 257 -0.85 -13.22 14.84
N ARG A 258 -0.49 -13.11 16.12
CA ARG A 258 0.91 -13.20 16.57
C ARG A 258 1.56 -14.51 16.11
N ARG A 259 0.85 -15.63 16.23
CA ARG A 259 1.36 -16.91 15.70
C ARG A 259 1.52 -16.90 14.18
N TYR A 260 0.59 -16.28 13.44
CA TYR A 260 0.73 -16.13 11.99
C TYR A 260 1.98 -15.33 11.62
N MET A 261 2.25 -14.23 12.31
CA MET A 261 3.44 -13.41 12.09
C MET A 261 4.74 -14.24 12.20
N GLN A 262 4.88 -15.01 13.28
CA GLN A 262 6.04 -15.86 13.50
C GLN A 262 6.19 -16.93 12.41
N VAL A 263 5.10 -17.61 12.06
CA VAL A 263 5.11 -18.69 11.06
C VAL A 263 5.41 -18.14 9.66
N LEU A 264 4.80 -17.02 9.27
CA LEU A 264 5.04 -16.40 7.97
C LEU A 264 6.50 -15.95 7.85
N LEU A 265 7.06 -15.31 8.89
CA LEU A 265 8.45 -14.85 8.86
C LEU A 265 9.43 -16.01 8.78
N ALA A 266 9.25 -17.04 9.61
CA ALA A 266 10.09 -18.25 9.57
C ALA A 266 10.09 -18.88 8.17
N ARG A 267 8.90 -19.03 7.57
CA ARG A 267 8.75 -19.58 6.22
C ARG A 267 9.48 -18.74 5.17
N VAL A 268 9.20 -17.43 5.14
CA VAL A 268 9.82 -16.52 4.17
C VAL A 268 11.34 -16.52 4.29
N LEU A 269 11.88 -16.46 5.51
CA LEU A 269 13.34 -16.46 5.72
C LEU A 269 13.99 -17.79 5.32
N ASN A 270 13.36 -18.92 5.56
CA ASN A 270 13.85 -20.22 5.11
C ASN A 270 13.85 -20.32 3.57
N ASP A 271 12.74 -19.92 2.92
CA ASP A 271 12.66 -19.89 1.46
C ASP A 271 13.78 -19.02 0.85
N LEU A 272 14.12 -17.90 1.48
CA LEU A 272 15.22 -17.02 1.05
C LEU A 272 16.63 -17.58 1.26
N GLN A 273 16.80 -18.55 2.15
CA GLN A 273 18.06 -19.26 2.38
C GLN A 273 18.26 -20.38 1.34
N GLU A 274 17.19 -21.06 0.92
CA GLU A 274 17.26 -22.16 -0.06
C GLU A 274 17.57 -21.68 -1.48
N VAL A 275 17.29 -20.43 -1.80
CA VAL A 275 17.54 -19.80 -3.11
C VAL A 275 18.96 -19.21 -3.22
N ALA A 276 19.85 -19.51 -2.28
CA ALA A 276 21.22 -18.96 -2.20
C ALA A 276 22.28 -19.83 -2.90
#